data_82d25b8100adf97587a78f24ec124e12
#
_entry.id   82d25b8100adf97587a78f24ec124e12
#
_cell.length_a   1.000
_cell.length_b   1.000
_cell.length_c   1.000
_cell.angle_alpha   90.00
_cell.angle_beta   90.00
_cell.angle_gamma   90.00
#
_symmetry.space_group_name_H-M   'P 1'
#
loop_
_entity.id
_entity.type
_entity.pdbx_description
1 polymer ?
#
loop_
_entity_poly.entity_id
_entity_poly.type
_entity_poly.pdbx_seq_one_letter_code
_entity_poly.pdbx_strand_id
1 'polypeptide(L)'
;MERCSGILLPVSALPSPCGIGTLGRAAYEFCDFLERAGQRVWQMLPLGPTSYGDSPYQSFSTYAGNPYFVDPELLMEEGLLTREELDSFPWGSDPERVDYGAIYSSRFALLRRAFARGAERERAALCRFREENAAWLEDYALFMALKAHFGMRPWTQWEEEDVRLHKSGALARYAALFKEEVEFYSFVQYLFFRQWDALRDYAHARGIRIMGDMPIYVAMDSADVWAGPENFLLDERNAPLAVAGVPPDYFSATGQLWGNPLYRWDYMEQNGFRWWIERIKGASRLYDTLRIDHFRGFESYWRVGASETTAMVGEWVKGPGMALIHAIKAACPDVEIIAEDLGFLSDGVRALLAESGFPGMKVLEFAFDSREPGNYLPHTYPRHCVCYVGTHDNTTAAAWRSEAAPEDVQMATDYLGLNDAEGFHWGMIRGGMSSVADLFVTQLQDYLGLGAEGRMNVPGTLGGNWTWRFPPGRLTEELAARIRRMVWMYGRLPSAKI
;
A
#
# COMPACT_ATOMS: atom_id res chain seq x y z
N MET A 1 18.88 7.64 -6.49
CA MET A 1 17.62 7.76 -7.27
C MET A 1 17.88 8.58 -8.50
N GLU A 2 17.45 8.13 -9.69
CA GLU A 2 17.56 8.89 -10.96
C GLU A 2 16.41 9.89 -11.05
N ARG A 3 16.68 11.08 -11.72
CA ARG A 3 15.64 12.09 -11.93
C ARG A 3 14.56 11.57 -12.87
N CYS A 4 13.36 11.34 -12.37
CA CYS A 4 12.24 10.79 -13.15
C CYS A 4 10.88 11.21 -12.55
N SER A 5 9.80 10.69 -13.13
CA SER A 5 8.44 10.86 -12.61
C SER A 5 7.65 9.55 -12.62
N GLY A 6 6.58 9.52 -11.84
CA GLY A 6 5.69 8.39 -11.69
C GLY A 6 4.24 8.80 -11.46
N ILE A 7 3.37 7.81 -11.50
CA ILE A 7 1.95 7.95 -11.19
C ILE A 7 1.60 7.04 -10.01
N LEU A 8 0.88 7.59 -9.03
CA LEU A 8 0.27 6.83 -7.96
C LEU A 8 -1.10 6.35 -8.44
N LEU A 9 -1.28 5.03 -8.48
CA LEU A 9 -2.54 4.38 -8.79
C LEU A 9 -2.61 3.01 -8.13
N PRO A 10 -3.54 2.76 -7.19
CA PRO A 10 -3.73 1.43 -6.64
C PRO A 10 -4.32 0.47 -7.69
N VAL A 11 -3.97 -0.80 -7.61
CA VAL A 11 -4.50 -1.85 -8.51
C VAL A 11 -6.03 -1.88 -8.44
N SER A 12 -6.62 -1.70 -7.25
CA SER A 12 -8.07 -1.68 -7.05
C SER A 12 -8.80 -0.65 -7.92
N ALA A 13 -8.14 0.44 -8.30
CA ALA A 13 -8.73 1.53 -9.08
C ALA A 13 -8.71 1.31 -10.60
N LEU A 14 -8.06 0.26 -11.08
CA LEU A 14 -8.04 -0.09 -12.50
C LEU A 14 -9.43 -0.51 -13.00
N PRO A 15 -9.77 -0.26 -14.28
CA PRO A 15 -10.99 -0.79 -14.89
C PRO A 15 -11.01 -2.31 -14.84
N SER A 16 -12.18 -2.88 -14.57
CA SER A 16 -12.38 -4.33 -14.60
C SER A 16 -13.88 -4.64 -14.67
N PRO A 17 -14.32 -5.64 -15.43
CA PRO A 17 -15.70 -6.10 -15.41
C PRO A 17 -16.06 -6.85 -14.12
N CYS A 18 -15.05 -7.22 -13.31
CA CYS A 18 -15.22 -8.01 -12.09
C CYS A 18 -15.21 -7.15 -10.81
N GLY A 19 -15.68 -5.90 -10.88
CA GLY A 19 -16.03 -5.04 -9.74
C GLY A 19 -14.88 -4.36 -9.02
N ILE A 20 -13.64 -4.80 -9.19
CA ILE A 20 -12.41 -4.24 -8.63
C ILE A 20 -11.28 -4.41 -9.64
N GLY A 21 -10.33 -3.49 -9.66
CA GLY A 21 -9.14 -3.64 -10.50
C GLY A 21 -8.34 -4.91 -10.18
N THR A 22 -7.74 -5.50 -11.20
CA THR A 22 -7.04 -6.78 -11.12
C THR A 22 -5.70 -6.73 -11.83
N LEU A 23 -4.89 -7.79 -11.69
CA LEU A 23 -3.60 -7.98 -12.36
C LEU A 23 -3.77 -8.43 -13.85
N GLY A 24 -4.92 -8.10 -14.42
CA GLY A 24 -5.28 -8.47 -15.80
C GLY A 24 -5.01 -7.35 -16.81
N ARG A 25 -5.75 -7.42 -17.92
CA ARG A 25 -5.56 -6.57 -19.10
C ARG A 25 -5.39 -5.08 -18.81
N ALA A 26 -6.21 -4.49 -17.93
CA ALA A 26 -6.14 -3.07 -17.62
C ALA A 26 -4.82 -2.68 -16.92
N ALA A 27 -4.20 -3.58 -16.17
CA ALA A 27 -2.90 -3.35 -15.55
C ALA A 27 -1.77 -3.31 -16.60
N TYR A 28 -1.83 -4.18 -17.61
CA TYR A 28 -0.91 -4.17 -18.75
C TYR A 28 -1.09 -2.90 -19.61
N GLU A 29 -2.33 -2.52 -19.90
CA GLU A 29 -2.66 -1.28 -20.62
C GLU A 29 -2.18 -0.03 -19.85
N PHE A 30 -2.21 -0.07 -18.53
CA PHE A 30 -1.66 1.00 -17.71
C PHE A 30 -0.12 1.07 -17.80
N CYS A 31 0.58 -0.05 -17.82
CA CYS A 31 2.03 -0.07 -18.11
C CYS A 31 2.35 0.55 -19.48
N ASP A 32 1.56 0.21 -20.52
CA ASP A 32 1.71 0.81 -21.86
C ASP A 32 1.46 2.32 -21.83
N PHE A 33 0.47 2.77 -21.07
CA PHE A 33 0.20 4.20 -20.89
C PHE A 33 1.35 4.92 -20.19
N LEU A 34 1.91 4.34 -19.12
CA LEU A 34 3.06 4.90 -18.40
C LEU A 34 4.27 5.07 -19.35
N GLU A 35 4.57 4.06 -20.15
CA GLU A 35 5.66 4.13 -21.14
C GLU A 35 5.43 5.26 -22.14
N ARG A 36 4.23 5.35 -22.76
CA ARG A 36 3.87 6.42 -23.70
C ARG A 36 3.92 7.80 -23.05
N ALA A 37 3.49 7.91 -21.79
CA ALA A 37 3.51 9.15 -21.00
C ALA A 37 4.92 9.51 -20.49
N GLY A 38 5.93 8.66 -20.71
CA GLY A 38 7.31 8.89 -20.26
C GLY A 38 7.48 8.71 -18.75
N GLN A 39 6.57 8.03 -18.09
CA GLN A 39 6.64 7.73 -16.66
C GLN A 39 7.57 6.54 -16.41
N ARG A 40 8.25 6.56 -15.28
CA ARG A 40 9.23 5.51 -14.90
C ARG A 40 8.86 4.78 -13.62
N VAL A 41 7.89 5.28 -12.89
CA VAL A 41 7.45 4.69 -11.62
C VAL A 41 5.93 4.53 -11.62
N TRP A 42 5.48 3.33 -11.30
CA TRP A 42 4.12 3.06 -10.87
C TRP A 42 4.11 2.91 -9.36
N GLN A 43 3.57 3.90 -8.64
CA GLN A 43 3.37 3.76 -7.21
C GLN A 43 2.04 3.09 -6.93
N MET A 44 2.07 2.05 -6.12
CA MET A 44 0.90 1.28 -5.69
C MET A 44 0.70 1.43 -4.18
N LEU A 45 -0.53 1.23 -3.72
CA LEU A 45 -0.83 0.99 -2.31
C LEU A 45 -0.50 -0.46 -1.94
N PRO A 46 -0.46 -0.83 -0.64
CA PRO A 46 -0.15 -2.19 -0.23
C PRO A 46 -0.98 -3.23 -0.95
N LEU A 47 -0.34 -4.28 -1.45
CA LEU A 47 -0.98 -5.35 -2.24
C LEU A 47 -1.47 -6.52 -1.39
N GLY A 48 -1.43 -6.40 -0.06
CA GLY A 48 -1.88 -7.44 0.86
C GLY A 48 -3.39 -7.63 0.90
N PRO A 49 -3.86 -8.79 1.39
CA PRO A 49 -5.28 -9.05 1.55
C PRO A 49 -5.90 -8.08 2.55
N THR A 50 -6.95 -7.39 2.15
CA THR A 50 -7.64 -6.40 2.99
C THR A 50 -8.50 -7.08 4.06
N SER A 51 -8.53 -6.46 5.24
CA SER A 51 -9.37 -6.88 6.36
C SER A 51 -10.55 -5.91 6.55
N TYR A 52 -11.05 -5.78 7.77
CA TYR A 52 -12.15 -4.89 8.11
C TYR A 52 -11.87 -3.44 7.68
N GLY A 53 -12.85 -2.79 7.06
CA GLY A 53 -12.77 -1.41 6.59
C GLY A 53 -12.13 -1.22 5.22
N ASP A 54 -11.81 -2.33 4.51
CA ASP A 54 -11.31 -2.34 3.14
C ASP A 54 -9.95 -1.64 2.94
N SER A 55 -9.34 -1.19 4.03
CA SER A 55 -8.06 -0.48 4.00
C SER A 55 -6.91 -1.39 3.59
N PRO A 56 -6.10 -1.01 2.59
CA PRO A 56 -4.89 -1.77 2.25
C PRO A 56 -3.83 -1.73 3.35
N TYR A 57 -3.95 -0.80 4.32
CA TYR A 57 -3.04 -0.68 5.46
C TYR A 57 -3.41 -1.59 6.64
N GLN A 58 -4.58 -2.23 6.58
CA GLN A 58 -5.04 -3.24 7.54
C GLN A 58 -5.11 -4.59 6.84
N SER A 59 -3.98 -5.29 6.76
CA SER A 59 -3.85 -6.53 6.01
C SER A 59 -3.81 -7.74 6.93
N PHE A 60 -4.36 -8.87 6.47
CA PHE A 60 -4.23 -10.16 7.13
C PHE A 60 -2.82 -10.76 7.07
N SER A 61 -1.94 -10.23 6.21
CA SER A 61 -0.54 -10.65 6.12
C SER A 61 0.32 -9.60 5.42
N THR A 62 1.56 -9.45 5.85
CA THR A 62 2.57 -8.59 5.19
C THR A 62 3.22 -9.25 3.98
N TYR A 63 3.00 -10.55 3.78
CA TYR A 63 3.62 -11.34 2.70
C TYR A 63 2.64 -11.74 1.61
N ALA A 64 1.39 -11.98 1.98
CA ALA A 64 0.38 -12.50 1.07
C ALA A 64 -0.12 -11.43 0.10
N GLY A 65 -0.44 -11.84 -1.12
CA GLY A 65 -1.11 -10.99 -2.08
C GLY A 65 -2.64 -10.99 -1.91
N ASN A 66 -3.28 -9.89 -2.30
CA ASN A 66 -4.72 -9.73 -2.20
C ASN A 66 -5.46 -10.65 -3.19
N PRO A 67 -6.28 -11.59 -2.72
CA PRO A 67 -7.06 -12.48 -3.58
C PRO A 67 -8.00 -11.75 -4.55
N TYR A 68 -8.41 -10.52 -4.23
CA TYR A 68 -9.29 -9.74 -5.08
C TYR A 68 -8.60 -9.23 -6.34
N PHE A 69 -7.26 -9.16 -6.36
CA PHE A 69 -6.48 -8.74 -7.51
C PHE A 69 -6.16 -9.86 -8.49
N VAL A 70 -6.39 -11.13 -8.11
CA VAL A 70 -6.32 -12.24 -9.06
C VAL A 70 -7.34 -11.99 -10.17
N ASP A 71 -6.88 -11.92 -11.40
CA ASP A 71 -7.73 -11.62 -12.56
C ASP A 71 -8.51 -12.85 -13.02
N PRO A 72 -9.86 -12.81 -13.01
CA PRO A 72 -10.68 -13.93 -13.44
C PRO A 72 -10.69 -14.16 -14.94
N GLU A 73 -10.47 -13.13 -15.77
CA GLU A 73 -10.44 -13.28 -17.23
C GLU A 73 -9.20 -14.05 -17.67
N LEU A 74 -8.03 -13.81 -17.02
CA LEU A 74 -6.84 -14.63 -17.23
C LEU A 74 -7.09 -16.10 -16.82
N LEU A 75 -7.79 -16.33 -15.70
CA LEU A 75 -8.14 -17.68 -15.29
C LEU A 75 -9.11 -18.37 -16.29
N MET A 76 -9.96 -17.59 -16.94
CA MET A 76 -10.83 -18.10 -18.01
C MET A 76 -10.02 -18.45 -19.27
N GLU A 77 -9.09 -17.61 -19.69
CA GLU A 77 -8.18 -17.88 -20.81
C GLU A 77 -7.35 -19.16 -20.58
N GLU A 78 -6.98 -19.42 -19.34
CA GLU A 78 -6.28 -20.64 -18.91
C GLU A 78 -7.22 -21.87 -18.78
N GLY A 79 -8.53 -21.71 -18.96
CA GLY A 79 -9.53 -22.78 -18.84
C GLY A 79 -9.81 -23.18 -17.37
N LEU A 80 -9.49 -22.34 -16.40
CA LEU A 80 -9.81 -22.54 -14.99
C LEU A 80 -11.22 -22.06 -14.64
N LEU A 81 -11.76 -21.12 -15.42
CA LEU A 81 -13.11 -20.57 -15.30
C LEU A 81 -13.79 -20.56 -16.66
N THR A 82 -15.12 -20.40 -16.66
CA THR A 82 -15.90 -20.16 -17.89
C THR A 82 -16.52 -18.76 -17.87
N ARG A 83 -16.95 -18.27 -19.04
CA ARG A 83 -17.64 -16.98 -19.17
C ARG A 83 -18.93 -16.96 -18.34
N GLU A 84 -19.71 -18.03 -18.42
CA GLU A 84 -20.97 -18.16 -17.68
C GLU A 84 -20.77 -18.12 -16.18
N GLU A 85 -19.62 -18.61 -15.69
CA GLU A 85 -19.30 -18.53 -14.27
C GLU A 85 -18.97 -17.09 -13.85
N LEU A 86 -18.21 -16.36 -14.65
CA LEU A 86 -17.94 -14.94 -14.38
C LEU A 86 -19.24 -14.12 -14.36
N ASP A 87 -20.09 -14.35 -15.35
CA ASP A 87 -21.34 -13.60 -15.54
C ASP A 87 -22.42 -13.98 -14.50
N SER A 88 -22.23 -15.09 -13.77
CA SER A 88 -23.17 -15.57 -12.73
C SER A 88 -23.04 -14.82 -11.39
N PHE A 89 -22.01 -14.00 -11.18
CA PHE A 89 -21.77 -13.29 -9.93
C PHE A 89 -22.08 -11.80 -10.04
N PRO A 90 -22.64 -11.19 -8.99
CA PRO A 90 -22.76 -9.73 -8.92
C PRO A 90 -21.38 -9.13 -8.63
N TRP A 91 -20.99 -8.09 -9.37
CA TRP A 91 -19.71 -7.39 -9.22
C TRP A 91 -19.87 -5.92 -8.78
N GLY A 92 -21.08 -5.51 -8.41
CA GLY A 92 -21.44 -4.10 -8.23
C GLY A 92 -22.01 -3.47 -9.51
N SER A 93 -22.74 -2.38 -9.37
CA SER A 93 -23.40 -1.69 -10.48
C SER A 93 -22.70 -0.41 -10.93
N ASP A 94 -21.81 0.14 -10.10
CA ASP A 94 -21.10 1.39 -10.39
C ASP A 94 -19.69 1.07 -10.94
N PRO A 95 -19.38 1.41 -12.19
CA PRO A 95 -18.08 1.16 -12.78
C PRO A 95 -16.97 2.08 -12.18
N GLU A 96 -17.34 3.15 -11.50
CA GLU A 96 -16.41 4.11 -10.89
C GLU A 96 -16.18 3.86 -9.40
N ARG A 97 -16.84 2.83 -8.84
CA ARG A 97 -16.73 2.48 -7.41
C ARG A 97 -16.60 0.98 -7.21
N VAL A 98 -15.76 0.59 -6.25
CA VAL A 98 -15.71 -0.80 -5.76
C VAL A 98 -16.86 -1.02 -4.80
N ASP A 99 -17.68 -2.04 -5.09
CA ASP A 99 -18.66 -2.58 -4.13
C ASP A 99 -17.98 -3.76 -3.40
N TYR A 100 -17.36 -3.47 -2.27
CA TYR A 100 -16.67 -4.50 -1.47
C TYR A 100 -17.62 -5.59 -0.97
N GLY A 101 -18.89 -5.27 -0.70
CA GLY A 101 -19.89 -6.27 -0.31
C GLY A 101 -20.13 -7.31 -1.42
N ALA A 102 -20.23 -6.86 -2.68
CA ALA A 102 -20.32 -7.72 -3.84
C ALA A 102 -19.03 -8.55 -4.04
N ILE A 103 -17.87 -7.93 -3.87
CA ILE A 103 -16.57 -8.61 -3.99
C ILE A 103 -16.43 -9.70 -2.92
N TYR A 104 -16.73 -9.43 -1.66
CA TYR A 104 -16.62 -10.40 -0.57
C TYR A 104 -17.50 -11.63 -0.81
N SER A 105 -18.71 -11.44 -1.31
CA SER A 105 -19.65 -12.54 -1.57
C SER A 105 -19.30 -13.37 -2.82
N SER A 106 -18.64 -12.76 -3.79
CA SER A 106 -18.45 -13.35 -5.13
C SER A 106 -17.05 -13.93 -5.36
N ARG A 107 -16.00 -13.21 -4.96
CA ARG A 107 -14.62 -13.53 -5.37
C ARG A 107 -14.15 -14.90 -4.87
N PHE A 108 -14.33 -15.22 -3.61
CA PHE A 108 -13.88 -16.51 -3.09
C PHE A 108 -14.70 -17.68 -3.67
N ALA A 109 -16.01 -17.50 -3.89
CA ALA A 109 -16.83 -18.51 -4.52
C ALA A 109 -16.35 -18.81 -5.97
N LEU A 110 -15.96 -17.78 -6.71
CA LEU A 110 -15.37 -17.93 -8.04
C LEU A 110 -13.99 -18.62 -7.99
N LEU A 111 -13.10 -18.19 -7.08
CA LEU A 111 -11.77 -18.79 -6.92
C LEU A 111 -11.83 -20.27 -6.52
N ARG A 112 -12.86 -20.70 -5.78
CA ARG A 112 -13.09 -22.13 -5.47
C ARG A 112 -13.41 -22.95 -6.72
N ARG A 113 -14.11 -22.39 -7.71
CA ARG A 113 -14.34 -23.07 -8.99
C ARG A 113 -13.02 -23.24 -9.76
N ALA A 114 -12.17 -22.20 -9.75
CA ALA A 114 -10.83 -22.30 -10.34
C ALA A 114 -9.96 -23.33 -9.61
N PHE A 115 -10.01 -23.38 -8.28
CA PHE A 115 -9.30 -24.36 -7.46
C PHE A 115 -9.72 -25.80 -7.80
N ALA A 116 -11.01 -26.07 -7.88
CA ALA A 116 -11.54 -27.41 -8.20
C ALA A 116 -11.03 -27.96 -9.55
N ARG A 117 -10.71 -27.07 -10.51
CA ARG A 117 -10.16 -27.46 -11.82
C ARG A 117 -8.64 -27.43 -11.86
N GLY A 118 -8.05 -26.48 -11.12
CA GLY A 118 -6.62 -26.14 -11.24
C GLY A 118 -5.72 -26.88 -10.26
N ALA A 119 -6.19 -27.23 -9.06
CA ALA A 119 -5.33 -27.76 -7.99
C ALA A 119 -4.53 -29.00 -8.43
N GLU A 120 -5.17 -29.96 -9.06
CA GLU A 120 -4.50 -31.17 -9.56
C GLU A 120 -3.64 -30.88 -10.79
N ARG A 121 -4.14 -30.09 -11.72
CA ARG A 121 -3.43 -29.70 -12.95
C ARG A 121 -2.14 -28.96 -12.65
N GLU A 122 -2.17 -28.05 -11.68
CA GLU A 122 -1.06 -27.19 -11.29
C GLU A 122 -0.25 -27.74 -10.09
N ARG A 123 -0.53 -28.98 -9.64
CA ARG A 123 0.02 -29.57 -8.42
C ARG A 123 1.53 -29.41 -8.29
N ALA A 124 2.31 -29.70 -9.35
CA ALA A 124 3.76 -29.61 -9.31
C ALA A 124 4.27 -28.17 -9.11
N ALA A 125 3.59 -27.19 -9.73
CA ALA A 125 3.93 -25.78 -9.58
C ALA A 125 3.50 -25.27 -8.19
N LEU A 126 2.33 -25.67 -7.72
CA LEU A 126 1.84 -25.35 -6.38
C LEU A 126 2.75 -25.90 -5.28
N CYS A 127 3.25 -27.13 -5.42
CA CYS A 127 4.21 -27.72 -4.47
C CYS A 127 5.50 -26.90 -4.42
N ARG A 128 6.08 -26.55 -5.56
CA ARG A 128 7.28 -25.68 -5.60
C ARG A 128 7.02 -24.33 -4.96
N PHE A 129 5.91 -23.69 -5.29
CA PHE A 129 5.51 -22.40 -4.70
C PHE A 129 5.40 -22.48 -3.18
N ARG A 130 4.81 -23.57 -2.64
CA ARG A 130 4.70 -23.78 -1.19
C ARG A 130 6.08 -23.99 -0.54
N GLU A 131 6.97 -24.74 -1.17
CA GLU A 131 8.34 -24.95 -0.67
C GLU A 131 9.12 -23.62 -0.63
N GLU A 132 9.05 -22.82 -1.70
CA GLU A 132 9.72 -21.53 -1.81
C GLU A 132 9.17 -20.48 -0.83
N ASN A 133 7.93 -20.62 -0.38
CA ASN A 133 7.23 -19.68 0.49
C ASN A 133 6.89 -20.24 1.87
N ALA A 134 7.46 -21.38 2.25
CA ALA A 134 7.14 -22.10 3.49
C ALA A 134 7.27 -21.24 4.75
N ALA A 135 8.14 -20.23 4.73
CA ALA A 135 8.41 -19.34 5.88
C ALA A 135 7.20 -18.50 6.31
N TRP A 136 6.19 -18.32 5.45
CA TRP A 136 5.01 -17.52 5.75
C TRP A 136 3.70 -18.16 5.27
N LEU A 137 3.74 -18.91 4.17
CA LEU A 137 2.54 -19.37 3.47
C LEU A 137 1.75 -20.41 4.27
N GLU A 138 2.43 -21.28 5.00
CA GLU A 138 1.75 -22.31 5.80
C GLU A 138 0.94 -21.68 6.93
N ASP A 139 1.54 -20.75 7.67
CA ASP A 139 0.85 -20.02 8.73
C ASP A 139 -0.29 -19.15 8.18
N TYR A 140 -0.06 -18.43 7.07
CA TYR A 140 -1.10 -17.63 6.43
C TYR A 140 -2.29 -18.48 5.95
N ALA A 141 -2.02 -19.58 5.25
CA ALA A 141 -3.08 -20.43 4.71
C ALA A 141 -3.90 -21.09 5.81
N LEU A 142 -3.24 -21.55 6.90
CA LEU A 142 -3.91 -22.09 8.07
C LEU A 142 -4.69 -20.98 8.81
N PHE A 143 -4.12 -19.79 8.99
CA PHE A 143 -4.80 -18.64 9.58
C PHE A 143 -6.09 -18.33 8.83
N MET A 144 -6.07 -18.26 7.51
CA MET A 144 -7.26 -17.98 6.70
C MET A 144 -8.29 -19.11 6.75
N ALA A 145 -7.85 -20.36 6.79
CA ALA A 145 -8.75 -21.51 7.00
C ALA A 145 -9.45 -21.46 8.36
N LEU A 146 -8.71 -21.10 9.40
CA LEU A 146 -9.24 -20.89 10.75
C LEU A 146 -10.19 -19.69 10.80
N LYS A 147 -9.84 -18.57 10.16
CA LYS A 147 -10.73 -17.41 10.05
C LYS A 147 -12.06 -17.78 9.41
N ALA A 148 -12.04 -18.55 8.33
CA ALA A 148 -13.26 -19.04 7.69
C ALA A 148 -14.07 -19.94 8.63
N HIS A 149 -13.42 -20.85 9.35
CA HIS A 149 -14.05 -21.74 10.33
C HIS A 149 -14.72 -20.95 11.48
N PHE A 150 -14.04 -19.94 12.01
CA PHE A 150 -14.55 -19.09 13.10
C PHE A 150 -15.39 -17.89 12.61
N GLY A 151 -15.92 -17.93 11.38
CA GLY A 151 -16.83 -16.92 10.83
C GLY A 151 -16.19 -15.54 10.65
N MET A 152 -14.92 -15.50 10.25
CA MET A 152 -14.11 -14.30 10.00
C MET A 152 -13.91 -13.42 11.24
N ARG A 153 -14.19 -13.91 12.44
CA ARG A 153 -13.90 -13.18 13.69
C ARG A 153 -12.38 -12.94 13.84
N PRO A 154 -11.97 -11.87 14.52
CA PRO A 154 -10.57 -11.67 14.89
C PRO A 154 -10.01 -12.88 15.65
N TRP A 155 -8.76 -13.25 15.36
CA TRP A 155 -8.15 -14.44 15.98
C TRP A 155 -8.09 -14.34 17.51
N THR A 156 -8.02 -13.14 18.07
CA THR A 156 -8.08 -12.89 19.53
C THR A 156 -9.39 -13.33 20.17
N GLN A 157 -10.45 -13.55 19.37
CA GLN A 157 -11.79 -13.97 19.80
C GLN A 157 -12.08 -15.45 19.47
N TRP A 158 -11.12 -16.19 18.93
CA TRP A 158 -11.31 -17.62 18.67
C TRP A 158 -11.50 -18.38 20.00
N GLU A 159 -12.46 -19.30 20.02
CA GLU A 159 -12.86 -20.02 21.24
C GLU A 159 -11.80 -21.02 21.70
N GLU A 160 -11.03 -21.59 20.76
CA GLU A 160 -9.96 -22.56 21.02
C GLU A 160 -8.67 -21.86 21.45
N GLU A 161 -8.35 -21.87 22.73
CA GLU A 161 -7.19 -21.18 23.30
C GLU A 161 -5.87 -21.67 22.72
N ASP A 162 -5.70 -22.99 22.55
CA ASP A 162 -4.46 -23.56 22.01
C ASP A 162 -4.18 -23.14 20.57
N VAL A 163 -5.24 -22.93 19.77
CA VAL A 163 -5.13 -22.38 18.41
C VAL A 163 -4.82 -20.88 18.45
N ARG A 164 -5.54 -20.16 19.33
CA ARG A 164 -5.31 -18.72 19.52
C ARG A 164 -3.88 -18.42 19.97
N LEU A 165 -3.30 -19.29 20.83
CA LEU A 165 -1.93 -19.18 21.33
C LEU A 165 -0.89 -19.87 20.41
N HIS A 166 -1.25 -20.22 19.17
CA HIS A 166 -0.36 -20.79 18.16
C HIS A 166 0.41 -22.05 18.65
N LYS A 167 -0.23 -22.92 19.46
CA LYS A 167 0.44 -24.12 19.96
C LYS A 167 0.57 -25.20 18.90
N SER A 168 1.76 -25.74 18.70
CA SER A 168 2.12 -26.69 17.63
C SER A 168 1.18 -27.91 17.54
N GLY A 169 0.77 -28.50 18.67
CA GLY A 169 -0.16 -29.63 18.68
C GLY A 169 -1.55 -29.30 18.16
N ALA A 170 -2.07 -28.11 18.48
CA ALA A 170 -3.32 -27.62 17.94
C ALA A 170 -3.21 -27.28 16.45
N LEU A 171 -2.12 -26.62 16.04
CA LEU A 171 -1.88 -26.30 14.64
C LEU A 171 -1.80 -27.55 13.76
N ALA A 172 -1.07 -28.59 14.17
CA ALA A 172 -0.99 -29.85 13.42
C ALA A 172 -2.37 -30.51 13.27
N ARG A 173 -3.21 -30.50 14.33
CA ARG A 173 -4.57 -31.03 14.30
C ARG A 173 -5.46 -30.28 13.32
N TYR A 174 -5.42 -28.94 13.36
CA TYR A 174 -6.25 -28.09 12.50
C TYR A 174 -5.75 -28.06 11.05
N ALA A 175 -4.45 -28.10 10.82
CA ALA A 175 -3.88 -28.25 9.48
C ALA A 175 -4.31 -29.56 8.82
N ALA A 176 -4.39 -30.67 9.59
CA ALA A 176 -4.92 -31.93 9.10
C ALA A 176 -6.44 -31.88 8.85
N LEU A 177 -7.20 -31.25 9.75
CA LEU A 177 -8.64 -31.11 9.65
C LEU A 177 -9.05 -30.24 8.45
N PHE A 178 -8.35 -29.14 8.21
CA PHE A 178 -8.63 -28.16 7.15
C PHE A 178 -7.65 -28.27 5.96
N LYS A 179 -7.14 -29.46 5.70
CA LYS A 179 -6.15 -29.68 4.64
C LYS A 179 -6.58 -29.08 3.29
N GLU A 180 -7.83 -29.26 2.88
CA GLU A 180 -8.36 -28.75 1.62
C GLU A 180 -8.44 -27.20 1.62
N GLU A 181 -8.84 -26.59 2.75
CA GLU A 181 -8.89 -25.14 2.91
C GLU A 181 -7.49 -24.53 2.86
N VAL A 182 -6.52 -25.14 3.55
CA VAL A 182 -5.11 -24.71 3.51
C VAL A 182 -4.55 -24.81 2.08
N GLU A 183 -4.88 -25.88 1.36
CA GLU A 183 -4.49 -26.04 -0.04
C GLU A 183 -5.16 -24.99 -0.93
N PHE A 184 -6.44 -24.68 -0.68
CA PHE A 184 -7.16 -23.63 -1.41
C PHE A 184 -6.53 -22.25 -1.22
N TYR A 185 -6.25 -21.82 0.02
CA TYR A 185 -5.61 -20.52 0.25
C TYR A 185 -4.19 -20.48 -0.31
N SER A 186 -3.45 -21.58 -0.24
CA SER A 186 -2.13 -21.70 -0.88
C SER A 186 -2.22 -21.57 -2.41
N PHE A 187 -3.23 -22.19 -3.03
CA PHE A 187 -3.48 -22.09 -4.46
C PHE A 187 -3.85 -20.66 -4.89
N VAL A 188 -4.67 -19.96 -4.12
CA VAL A 188 -5.01 -18.56 -4.40
C VAL A 188 -3.76 -17.67 -4.36
N GLN A 189 -2.85 -17.89 -3.41
CA GLN A 189 -1.59 -17.17 -3.36
C GLN A 189 -0.69 -17.53 -4.56
N TYR A 190 -0.62 -18.79 -4.94
CA TYR A 190 0.06 -19.21 -6.16
C TYR A 190 -0.46 -18.49 -7.41
N LEU A 191 -1.77 -18.37 -7.58
CA LEU A 191 -2.37 -17.62 -8.67
C LEU A 191 -2.01 -16.13 -8.64
N PHE A 192 -2.08 -15.51 -7.46
CA PHE A 192 -1.71 -14.11 -7.30
C PHE A 192 -0.25 -13.88 -7.73
N PHE A 193 0.69 -14.61 -7.17
CA PHE A 193 2.12 -14.39 -7.45
C PHE A 193 2.46 -14.71 -8.91
N ARG A 194 1.84 -15.70 -9.51
CA ARG A 194 2.03 -16.02 -10.93
C ARG A 194 1.59 -14.86 -11.83
N GLN A 195 0.42 -14.27 -11.57
CA GLN A 195 -0.06 -13.11 -12.33
C GLN A 195 0.75 -11.85 -12.02
N TRP A 196 1.13 -11.67 -10.77
CA TRP A 196 1.95 -10.54 -10.33
C TRP A 196 3.34 -10.56 -10.98
N ASP A 197 4.03 -11.68 -10.94
CA ASP A 197 5.38 -11.81 -11.52
C ASP A 197 5.34 -11.51 -13.04
N ALA A 198 4.32 -12.02 -13.75
CA ALA A 198 4.14 -11.72 -15.17
C ALA A 198 3.90 -10.21 -15.44
N LEU A 199 3.06 -9.55 -14.65
CA LEU A 199 2.81 -8.11 -14.77
C LEU A 199 4.05 -7.29 -14.42
N ARG A 200 4.79 -7.65 -13.38
CA ARG A 200 6.03 -6.97 -12.97
C ARG A 200 7.10 -7.07 -14.06
N ASP A 201 7.29 -8.25 -14.64
CA ASP A 201 8.23 -8.46 -15.75
C ASP A 201 7.83 -7.62 -16.98
N TYR A 202 6.53 -7.49 -17.24
CA TYR A 202 6.01 -6.65 -18.31
C TYR A 202 6.28 -5.16 -18.08
N ALA A 203 6.11 -4.68 -16.85
CA ALA A 203 6.45 -3.32 -16.46
C ALA A 203 7.96 -3.05 -16.59
N HIS A 204 8.79 -3.98 -16.11
CA HIS A 204 10.25 -3.90 -16.20
C HIS A 204 10.75 -3.87 -17.66
N ALA A 205 10.15 -4.66 -18.55
CA ALA A 205 10.48 -4.65 -19.98
C ALA A 205 10.25 -3.26 -20.63
N ARG A 206 9.35 -2.44 -20.04
CA ARG A 206 9.09 -1.04 -20.43
C ARG A 206 9.90 -0.03 -19.63
N GLY A 207 10.79 -0.51 -18.78
CA GLY A 207 11.61 0.30 -17.90
C GLY A 207 10.81 1.03 -16.82
N ILE A 208 9.67 0.48 -16.42
CA ILE A 208 8.84 1.00 -15.32
C ILE A 208 9.19 0.22 -14.06
N ARG A 209 9.53 0.94 -12.99
CA ARG A 209 9.75 0.41 -11.66
C ARG A 209 8.46 0.48 -10.85
N ILE A 210 8.27 -0.49 -9.99
CA ILE A 210 7.12 -0.55 -9.10
C ILE A 210 7.53 -0.05 -7.72
N MET A 211 6.87 1.00 -7.25
CA MET A 211 7.03 1.51 -5.89
C MET A 211 5.85 1.06 -5.04
N GLY A 212 6.16 0.29 -4.02
CA GLY A 212 5.18 -0.17 -3.05
C GLY A 212 5.12 0.72 -1.83
N ASP A 213 4.06 0.53 -1.06
CA ASP A 213 3.82 1.21 0.20
C ASP A 213 3.78 0.17 1.33
N MET A 214 4.52 0.41 2.39
CA MET A 214 4.63 -0.51 3.51
C MET A 214 4.30 0.22 4.82
N PRO A 215 3.15 -0.08 5.44
CA PRO A 215 2.82 0.48 6.75
C PRO A 215 3.88 0.08 7.78
N ILE A 216 4.29 1.00 8.65
CA ILE A 216 5.22 0.64 9.74
C ILE A 216 4.63 -0.46 10.63
N TYR A 217 3.35 -0.38 10.96
CA TYR A 217 2.67 -1.37 11.80
C TYR A 217 1.91 -2.40 10.95
N VAL A 218 1.57 -3.52 11.59
CA VAL A 218 0.72 -4.58 11.03
C VAL A 218 -0.61 -4.63 11.77
N ALA A 219 -1.64 -5.18 11.12
CA ALA A 219 -2.93 -5.35 11.77
C ALA A 219 -2.83 -6.35 12.93
N MET A 220 -3.52 -6.09 14.05
CA MET A 220 -3.63 -7.05 15.14
C MET A 220 -4.25 -8.36 14.66
N ASP A 221 -5.27 -8.27 13.81
CA ASP A 221 -5.93 -9.44 13.20
C ASP A 221 -5.20 -9.85 11.91
N SER A 222 -3.98 -10.38 12.08
CA SER A 222 -3.14 -10.86 10.98
C SER A 222 -2.42 -12.15 11.33
N ALA A 223 -2.03 -12.90 10.30
CA ALA A 223 -1.17 -14.07 10.44
C ALA A 223 0.19 -13.70 11.04
N ASP A 224 0.70 -12.50 10.74
CA ASP A 224 2.00 -12.01 11.25
C ASP A 224 2.02 -11.92 12.78
N VAL A 225 0.95 -11.38 13.39
CA VAL A 225 0.86 -11.26 14.85
C VAL A 225 0.51 -12.61 15.49
N TRP A 226 -0.40 -13.37 14.87
CA TRP A 226 -0.80 -14.68 15.37
C TRP A 226 0.35 -15.69 15.36
N ALA A 227 1.16 -15.74 14.30
CA ALA A 227 2.25 -16.70 14.17
C ALA A 227 3.55 -16.28 14.87
N GLY A 228 3.75 -14.96 15.10
CA GLY A 228 4.97 -14.43 15.72
C GLY A 228 4.71 -13.45 16.86
N PRO A 229 3.87 -13.80 17.87
CA PRO A 229 3.44 -12.87 18.92
C PRO A 229 4.60 -12.32 19.76
N GLU A 230 5.71 -13.03 19.86
CA GLU A 230 6.92 -12.60 20.58
C GLU A 230 7.54 -11.30 20.03
N ASN A 231 7.23 -10.95 18.78
CA ASN A 231 7.70 -9.72 18.15
C ASN A 231 6.91 -8.47 18.55
N PHE A 232 5.78 -8.66 19.23
CA PHE A 232 4.84 -7.58 19.55
C PHE A 232 4.67 -7.40 21.06
N LEU A 233 4.26 -6.21 21.46
CA LEU A 233 4.04 -5.85 22.87
C LEU A 233 2.67 -6.38 23.35
N LEU A 234 2.62 -7.67 23.59
CA LEU A 234 1.43 -8.41 24.00
C LEU A 234 1.62 -9.00 25.41
N ASP A 235 0.50 -9.30 26.07
CA ASP A 235 0.49 -10.04 27.32
C ASP A 235 0.57 -11.57 27.11
N GLU A 236 0.50 -12.34 28.19
CA GLU A 236 0.58 -13.80 28.16
C GLU A 236 -0.60 -14.48 27.42
N ARG A 237 -1.67 -13.74 27.14
CA ARG A 237 -2.85 -14.18 26.39
C ARG A 237 -2.86 -13.65 24.96
N ASN A 238 -1.76 -13.05 24.55
CA ASN A 238 -1.59 -12.36 23.26
C ASN A 238 -2.56 -11.19 23.05
N ALA A 239 -3.03 -10.54 24.14
CA ALA A 239 -3.73 -9.28 24.05
C ALA A 239 -2.74 -8.10 24.04
N PRO A 240 -2.99 -7.02 23.28
CA PRO A 240 -2.07 -5.90 23.23
C PRO A 240 -2.00 -5.18 24.59
N LEU A 241 -0.79 -4.91 25.09
CA LEU A 241 -0.55 -4.09 26.28
C LEU A 241 -0.72 -2.60 25.95
N ALA A 242 -0.36 -2.23 24.74
CA ALA A 242 -0.54 -0.90 24.20
C ALA A 242 -0.64 -0.97 22.67
N VAL A 243 -1.18 0.07 22.06
CA VAL A 243 -1.41 0.17 20.61
C VAL A 243 -0.80 1.43 20.04
N ALA A 244 -0.62 1.43 18.72
CA ALA A 244 -0.10 2.56 17.97
C ALA A 244 -1.17 3.63 17.74
N GLY A 245 -0.72 4.87 17.67
CA GLY A 245 -1.52 6.03 17.28
C GLY A 245 -0.65 7.25 17.03
N VAL A 246 -1.28 8.39 16.87
CA VAL A 246 -0.65 9.71 16.86
C VAL A 246 -1.40 10.65 17.80
N PRO A 247 -0.70 11.55 18.50
CA PRO A 247 -1.34 12.47 19.43
C PRO A 247 -2.27 13.44 18.71
N PRO A 248 -3.12 14.17 19.45
CA PRO A 248 -3.89 15.28 18.89
C PRO A 248 -3.02 16.29 18.14
N ASP A 249 -3.49 16.71 16.98
CA ASP A 249 -2.87 17.70 16.12
C ASP A 249 -3.92 18.62 15.47
N TYR A 250 -3.50 19.44 14.50
CA TYR A 250 -4.39 20.33 13.78
C TYR A 250 -5.44 19.57 12.92
N PHE A 251 -5.18 18.32 12.55
CA PHE A 251 -6.07 17.51 11.72
C PHE A 251 -7.06 16.68 12.55
N SER A 252 -6.68 16.33 13.81
CA SER A 252 -7.53 15.53 14.70
C SER A 252 -7.40 15.99 16.15
N ALA A 253 -8.47 16.58 16.69
CA ALA A 253 -8.50 17.03 18.09
C ALA A 253 -8.38 15.90 19.13
N THR A 254 -8.66 14.65 18.72
CA THR A 254 -8.54 13.44 19.57
C THR A 254 -7.33 12.59 19.22
N GLY A 255 -6.50 13.04 18.26
CA GLY A 255 -5.47 12.22 17.66
C GLY A 255 -6.07 11.10 16.80
N GLN A 256 -5.22 10.20 16.33
CA GLN A 256 -5.64 9.02 15.58
C GLN A 256 -5.25 7.76 16.36
N LEU A 257 -6.22 6.99 16.76
CA LEU A 257 -6.02 5.68 17.38
C LEU A 257 -6.04 4.61 16.30
N TRP A 258 -4.86 4.09 15.93
CA TRP A 258 -4.75 3.10 14.84
C TRP A 258 -5.04 1.67 15.29
N GLY A 259 -4.82 1.37 16.58
CA GLY A 259 -5.13 0.05 17.14
C GLY A 259 -4.16 -1.07 16.77
N ASN A 260 -3.13 -0.80 15.99
CA ASN A 260 -2.08 -1.76 15.65
C ASN A 260 -1.24 -2.10 16.87
N PRO A 261 -0.78 -3.36 17.06
CA PRO A 261 0.12 -3.73 18.12
C PRO A 261 1.48 -3.06 17.94
N LEU A 262 2.09 -2.67 19.05
CA LEU A 262 3.45 -2.12 19.06
C LEU A 262 4.48 -3.25 19.04
N TYR A 263 5.67 -2.97 18.51
CA TYR A 263 6.78 -3.93 18.46
C TYR A 263 7.53 -4.04 19.79
N ARG A 264 8.02 -5.23 20.09
CA ARG A 264 8.99 -5.48 21.17
C ARG A 264 10.40 -5.22 20.65
N TRP A 265 10.78 -3.95 20.57
CA TRP A 265 12.04 -3.53 19.97
C TRP A 265 13.28 -4.09 20.70
N ASP A 266 13.22 -4.27 22.01
CA ASP A 266 14.26 -4.90 22.83
C ASP A 266 14.51 -6.37 22.43
N TYR A 267 13.44 -7.13 22.22
CA TYR A 267 13.53 -8.50 21.73
C TYR A 267 14.02 -8.57 20.28
N MET A 268 13.51 -7.69 19.43
CA MET A 268 13.93 -7.63 18.02
C MET A 268 15.41 -7.26 17.87
N GLU A 269 15.90 -6.32 18.67
CA GLU A 269 17.32 -5.95 18.66
C GLU A 269 18.21 -7.13 19.09
N GLN A 270 17.84 -7.88 20.14
CA GLN A 270 18.57 -9.07 20.61
C GLN A 270 18.66 -10.16 19.54
N ASN A 271 17.67 -10.29 18.64
CA ASN A 271 17.67 -11.27 17.55
C ASN A 271 18.14 -10.70 16.21
N GLY A 272 18.73 -9.47 16.19
CA GLY A 272 19.23 -8.81 14.99
C GLY A 272 18.15 -8.32 14.04
N PHE A 273 16.97 -7.97 14.56
CA PHE A 273 15.81 -7.49 13.79
C PHE A 273 15.33 -8.45 12.70
N ARG A 274 15.47 -9.74 12.94
CA ARG A 274 15.19 -10.80 11.95
C ARG A 274 13.80 -10.63 11.30
N TRP A 275 12.76 -10.37 12.10
CA TRP A 275 11.40 -10.20 11.60
C TRP A 275 11.29 -9.04 10.59
N TRP A 276 11.91 -7.89 10.90
CA TRP A 276 11.93 -6.74 10.00
C TRP A 276 12.71 -7.00 8.72
N ILE A 277 13.84 -7.69 8.82
CA ILE A 277 14.65 -8.07 7.66
C ILE A 277 13.85 -8.98 6.73
N GLU A 278 13.17 -9.99 7.26
CA GLU A 278 12.34 -10.88 6.45
C GLU A 278 11.14 -10.13 5.83
N ARG A 279 10.55 -9.19 6.57
CA ARG A 279 9.48 -8.33 6.04
C ARG A 279 9.96 -7.49 4.86
N ILE A 280 11.13 -6.86 4.95
CA ILE A 280 11.72 -6.08 3.84
C ILE A 280 12.01 -7.00 2.64
N LYS A 281 12.58 -8.18 2.85
CA LYS A 281 12.82 -9.17 1.79
C LYS A 281 11.50 -9.60 1.12
N GLY A 282 10.47 -9.88 1.90
CA GLY A 282 9.14 -10.22 1.38
C GLY A 282 8.56 -9.10 0.52
N ALA A 283 8.63 -7.86 0.99
CA ALA A 283 8.18 -6.70 0.26
C ALA A 283 9.01 -6.44 -1.03
N SER A 284 10.32 -6.68 -1.00
CA SER A 284 11.18 -6.51 -2.17
C SER A 284 10.91 -7.53 -3.29
N ARG A 285 10.23 -8.63 -2.99
CA ARG A 285 9.70 -9.54 -4.02
C ARG A 285 8.57 -8.91 -4.84
N LEU A 286 7.80 -8.03 -4.21
CA LEU A 286 6.69 -7.35 -4.87
C LEU A 286 7.14 -6.04 -5.53
N TYR A 287 8.05 -5.30 -4.91
CA TYR A 287 8.35 -3.92 -5.25
C TYR A 287 9.84 -3.69 -5.48
N ASP A 288 10.17 -2.75 -6.35
CA ASP A 288 11.55 -2.29 -6.61
C ASP A 288 11.99 -1.21 -5.62
N THR A 289 11.03 -0.41 -5.17
CA THR A 289 11.25 0.67 -4.20
C THR A 289 10.16 0.57 -3.13
N LEU A 290 10.52 0.71 -1.86
CA LEU A 290 9.60 0.66 -0.73
C LEU A 290 9.44 2.04 -0.11
N ARG A 291 8.23 2.60 -0.11
CA ARG A 291 7.88 3.70 0.77
C ARG A 291 7.51 3.12 2.14
N ILE A 292 8.27 3.48 3.16
CA ILE A 292 7.92 3.12 4.53
C ILE A 292 7.04 4.24 5.09
N ASP A 293 5.79 3.89 5.31
CA ASP A 293 4.79 4.77 5.90
C ASP A 293 5.06 4.99 7.39
N HIS A 294 4.88 6.23 7.85
CA HIS A 294 5.15 6.66 9.23
C HIS A 294 6.59 6.37 9.72
N PHE A 295 7.60 6.67 8.88
CA PHE A 295 9.02 6.42 9.17
C PHE A 295 9.49 7.01 10.51
N ARG A 296 8.87 8.13 10.96
CA ARG A 296 9.19 8.72 12.26
C ARG A 296 9.05 7.75 13.43
N GLY A 297 8.19 6.74 13.32
CA GLY A 297 7.97 5.70 14.35
C GLY A 297 9.23 4.90 14.67
N PHE A 298 10.25 4.90 13.81
CA PHE A 298 11.55 4.30 14.12
C PHE A 298 12.40 5.16 15.03
N GLU A 299 12.18 6.49 15.10
CA GLU A 299 12.84 7.38 16.05
C GLU A 299 12.06 7.41 17.36
N SER A 300 10.76 7.72 17.27
CA SER A 300 9.84 7.71 18.40
C SER A 300 8.41 7.51 17.92
N TYR A 301 7.64 6.75 18.66
CA TYR A 301 6.26 6.43 18.38
C TYR A 301 5.34 6.79 19.53
N TRP A 302 4.08 7.10 19.22
CA TRP A 302 3.07 7.41 20.22
C TRP A 302 2.43 6.11 20.72
N ARG A 303 2.70 5.80 22.01
CA ARG A 303 2.15 4.63 22.69
C ARG A 303 0.86 5.00 23.41
N VAL A 304 -0.23 4.34 23.08
CA VAL A 304 -1.55 4.52 23.68
C VAL A 304 -1.91 3.25 24.45
N GLY A 305 -2.44 3.39 25.67
CA GLY A 305 -2.90 2.24 26.45
C GLY A 305 -3.98 1.45 25.69
N ALA A 306 -3.95 0.11 25.73
CA ALA A 306 -4.87 -0.72 24.95
C ALA A 306 -6.36 -0.54 25.31
N SER A 307 -6.67 0.02 26.49
CA SER A 307 -8.04 0.33 26.95
C SER A 307 -8.56 1.69 26.53
N GLU A 308 -7.70 2.54 25.95
CA GLU A 308 -8.08 3.88 25.52
C GLU A 308 -8.94 3.83 24.25
N THR A 309 -9.88 4.75 24.15
CA THR A 309 -10.78 4.89 22.99
C THR A 309 -10.40 6.01 22.04
N THR A 310 -9.39 6.81 22.42
CA THR A 310 -8.81 7.91 21.63
C THR A 310 -7.31 7.92 21.81
N ALA A 311 -6.58 8.67 20.99
CA ALA A 311 -5.15 8.84 21.12
C ALA A 311 -4.75 10.07 21.98
N MET A 312 -5.68 10.66 22.72
CA MET A 312 -5.42 11.85 23.56
C MET A 312 -4.47 11.56 24.72
N VAL A 313 -4.55 10.37 25.29
CA VAL A 313 -3.71 9.93 26.41
C VAL A 313 -2.71 8.90 25.89
N GLY A 314 -1.43 9.27 25.95
CA GLY A 314 -0.34 8.41 25.50
C GLY A 314 1.01 9.01 25.88
N GLU A 315 2.07 8.41 25.37
CA GLU A 315 3.44 8.88 25.61
C GLU A 315 4.33 8.60 24.40
N TRP A 316 5.32 9.47 24.20
CA TRP A 316 6.37 9.23 23.22
C TRP A 316 7.39 8.24 23.75
N VAL A 317 7.57 7.15 23.02
CA VAL A 317 8.55 6.10 23.32
C VAL A 317 9.59 6.04 22.21
N LYS A 318 10.86 5.88 22.58
CA LYS A 318 11.96 5.74 21.62
C LYS A 318 11.82 4.46 20.80
N GLY A 319 12.01 4.59 19.49
CA GLY A 319 12.10 3.46 18.56
C GLY A 319 13.52 2.92 18.43
N PRO A 320 13.74 1.94 17.53
CA PRO A 320 15.03 1.28 17.34
C PRO A 320 16.08 2.16 16.65
N GLY A 321 15.69 3.27 16.03
CA GLY A 321 16.58 4.22 15.37
C GLY A 321 17.50 3.60 14.33
N MET A 322 18.75 4.06 14.32
CA MET A 322 19.75 3.60 13.35
C MET A 322 20.15 2.12 13.50
N ALA A 323 19.92 1.51 14.67
CA ALA A 323 20.21 0.08 14.84
C ALA A 323 19.41 -0.79 13.85
N LEU A 324 18.11 -0.53 13.70
CA LEU A 324 17.27 -1.19 12.70
C LEU A 324 17.70 -0.84 11.27
N ILE A 325 17.97 0.44 10.99
CA ILE A 325 18.36 0.90 9.64
C ILE A 325 19.67 0.22 9.20
N HIS A 326 20.66 0.13 10.08
CA HIS A 326 21.91 -0.57 9.79
C HIS A 326 21.67 -2.07 9.50
N ALA A 327 20.81 -2.73 10.29
CA ALA A 327 20.48 -4.14 10.08
C ALA A 327 19.79 -4.36 8.71
N ILE A 328 18.84 -3.50 8.35
CA ILE A 328 18.14 -3.54 7.04
C ILE A 328 19.16 -3.33 5.90
N LYS A 329 19.99 -2.29 5.95
CA LYS A 329 20.98 -2.01 4.91
C LYS A 329 22.00 -3.11 4.75
N ALA A 330 22.42 -3.75 5.84
CA ALA A 330 23.35 -4.86 5.80
C ALA A 330 22.76 -6.12 5.17
N ALA A 331 21.48 -6.41 5.44
CA ALA A 331 20.79 -7.61 4.97
C ALA A 331 20.13 -7.44 3.59
N CYS A 332 19.77 -6.22 3.20
CA CYS A 332 19.03 -5.89 1.98
C CYS A 332 19.66 -4.67 1.28
N PRO A 333 20.95 -4.73 0.84
CA PRO A 333 21.70 -3.59 0.34
C PRO A 333 21.13 -3.01 -0.97
N ASP A 334 20.42 -3.81 -1.75
CA ASP A 334 19.90 -3.44 -3.06
C ASP A 334 18.47 -2.87 -3.01
N VAL A 335 17.83 -2.86 -1.84
CA VAL A 335 16.46 -2.36 -1.70
C VAL A 335 16.45 -0.84 -1.58
N GLU A 336 15.83 -0.15 -2.51
CA GLU A 336 15.58 1.29 -2.42
C GLU A 336 14.44 1.56 -1.43
N ILE A 337 14.69 2.43 -0.44
CA ILE A 337 13.71 2.83 0.58
C ILE A 337 13.48 4.33 0.51
N ILE A 338 12.21 4.73 0.56
CA ILE A 338 11.74 6.11 0.73
C ILE A 338 11.12 6.21 2.12
N ALA A 339 11.49 7.23 2.88
CA ALA A 339 10.94 7.49 4.19
C ALA A 339 9.75 8.45 4.08
N GLU A 340 8.59 8.06 4.60
CA GLU A 340 7.49 9.01 4.81
C GLU A 340 7.80 9.82 6.07
N ASP A 341 8.17 11.08 5.86
CA ASP A 341 8.58 12.06 6.89
C ASP A 341 7.60 13.24 6.98
N LEU A 342 6.31 12.98 6.77
CA LEU A 342 5.28 14.02 6.83
C LEU A 342 4.88 14.35 8.28
N GLY A 343 4.23 15.50 8.46
CA GLY A 343 3.77 15.99 9.76
C GLY A 343 4.86 16.66 10.59
N PHE A 344 4.69 16.64 11.92
CA PHE A 344 5.63 17.28 12.84
C PHE A 344 6.94 16.49 12.97
N LEU A 345 8.03 17.09 12.55
CA LEU A 345 9.37 16.50 12.60
C LEU A 345 10.17 17.08 13.76
N SER A 346 10.50 16.25 14.75
CA SER A 346 11.48 16.57 15.78
C SER A 346 12.91 16.58 15.21
N ASP A 347 13.85 17.18 15.92
CA ASP A 347 15.27 17.14 15.53
C ASP A 347 15.80 15.70 15.46
N GLY A 348 15.32 14.80 16.33
CA GLY A 348 15.67 13.38 16.30
C GLY A 348 15.21 12.68 15.01
N VAL A 349 14.01 12.97 14.52
CA VAL A 349 13.51 12.43 13.25
C VAL A 349 14.32 12.96 12.08
N ARG A 350 14.64 14.27 12.07
CA ARG A 350 15.51 14.87 11.02
C ARG A 350 16.89 14.23 11.01
N ALA A 351 17.47 14.02 12.19
CA ALA A 351 18.78 13.36 12.34
C ALA A 351 18.73 11.92 11.83
N LEU A 352 17.70 11.14 12.22
CA LEU A 352 17.50 9.76 11.75
C LEU A 352 17.38 9.70 10.23
N LEU A 353 16.57 10.59 9.63
CA LEU A 353 16.41 10.66 8.19
C LEU A 353 17.73 10.98 7.48
N ALA A 354 18.45 11.99 7.97
CA ALA A 354 19.73 12.39 7.38
C ALA A 354 20.79 11.27 7.47
N GLU A 355 20.90 10.60 8.64
CA GLU A 355 21.86 9.51 8.86
C GLU A 355 21.46 8.25 8.09
N SER A 356 20.16 7.97 7.95
CA SER A 356 19.67 6.87 7.13
C SER A 356 20.03 7.04 5.66
N GLY A 357 20.18 8.26 5.16
CA GLY A 357 20.39 8.56 3.75
C GLY A 357 19.19 8.19 2.86
N PHE A 358 18.02 7.93 3.46
CA PHE A 358 16.80 7.70 2.69
C PHE A 358 16.21 9.03 2.22
N PRO A 359 15.66 9.12 0.99
CA PRO A 359 14.93 10.31 0.56
C PRO A 359 13.63 10.44 1.36
N GLY A 360 13.36 11.65 1.84
CA GLY A 360 12.06 12.00 2.42
C GLY A 360 11.06 12.46 1.37
N MET A 361 9.87 12.83 1.82
CA MET A 361 8.76 13.25 0.97
C MET A 361 8.47 14.75 1.10
N LYS A 362 7.97 15.35 0.03
CA LYS A 362 7.48 16.72 -0.05
C LYS A 362 6.12 16.73 -0.75
N VAL A 363 5.13 17.31 -0.11
CA VAL A 363 3.75 17.37 -0.61
C VAL A 363 3.37 18.83 -0.87
N LEU A 364 3.01 19.15 -2.12
CA LEU A 364 2.69 20.53 -2.52
C LEU A 364 1.46 21.08 -1.83
N GLU A 365 0.45 20.25 -1.58
CA GLU A 365 -0.75 20.68 -0.86
C GLU A 365 -0.47 21.19 0.55
N PHE A 366 0.68 20.79 1.15
CA PHE A 366 1.15 21.30 2.45
C PHE A 366 2.09 22.52 2.32
N ALA A 367 2.47 22.89 1.08
CA ALA A 367 3.45 23.95 0.87
C ALA A 367 2.89 25.37 1.07
N PHE A 368 1.58 25.52 0.97
CA PHE A 368 0.94 26.82 0.87
C PHE A 368 0.09 27.19 2.09
N ASP A 369 0.43 26.61 3.25
CA ASP A 369 -0.20 27.04 4.52
C ASP A 369 0.29 28.47 4.85
N SER A 370 -0.61 29.44 4.69
CA SER A 370 -0.31 30.86 4.89
C SER A 370 -0.03 31.22 6.36
N ARG A 371 -0.34 30.32 7.29
CA ARG A 371 -0.11 30.48 8.74
C ARG A 371 1.31 30.14 9.17
N GLU A 372 2.00 29.29 8.42
CA GLU A 372 3.34 28.83 8.72
C GLU A 372 4.27 28.96 7.50
N PRO A 373 5.48 29.58 7.65
CA PRO A 373 6.47 29.59 6.58
C PRO A 373 6.89 28.14 6.26
N GLY A 374 6.46 27.65 5.07
CA GLY A 374 6.49 26.24 4.77
C GLY A 374 7.84 25.65 4.43
N ASN A 375 8.13 24.51 5.04
CA ASN A 375 9.25 23.63 4.67
C ASN A 375 8.98 22.83 3.37
N TYR A 376 7.80 23.01 2.76
CA TYR A 376 7.35 22.26 1.59
C TYR A 376 7.35 23.10 0.31
N LEU A 377 7.85 24.34 0.34
CA LEU A 377 7.95 25.17 -0.87
C LEU A 377 9.04 24.59 -1.81
N PRO A 378 8.76 24.42 -3.10
CA PRO A 378 9.65 23.76 -4.06
C PRO A 378 11.09 24.28 -4.13
N HIS A 379 11.31 25.58 -3.86
CA HIS A 379 12.67 26.17 -3.85
C HIS A 379 13.51 25.75 -2.63
N THR A 380 12.89 25.15 -1.59
CA THR A 380 13.57 24.68 -0.38
C THR A 380 13.92 23.19 -0.41
N TYR A 381 13.52 22.47 -1.48
CA TYR A 381 13.69 21.02 -1.53
C TYR A 381 15.17 20.63 -1.62
N PRO A 382 15.59 19.58 -0.90
CA PRO A 382 16.81 18.88 -1.26
C PRO A 382 16.57 18.14 -2.60
N ARG A 383 17.64 17.91 -3.35
CA ARG A 383 17.54 17.13 -4.58
C ARG A 383 17.07 15.68 -4.30
N HIS A 384 17.66 15.07 -3.28
CA HIS A 384 17.37 13.70 -2.88
C HIS A 384 16.08 13.62 -2.04
N CYS A 385 14.95 13.79 -2.71
CA CYS A 385 13.61 13.65 -2.14
C CYS A 385 12.59 13.24 -3.19
N VAL A 386 11.39 12.89 -2.73
CA VAL A 386 10.23 12.62 -3.58
C VAL A 386 9.23 13.76 -3.42
N CYS A 387 8.85 14.40 -4.52
CA CYS A 387 7.83 15.44 -4.52
C CYS A 387 6.50 14.86 -5.00
N TYR A 388 5.44 15.17 -4.26
CA TYR A 388 4.04 14.87 -4.60
C TYR A 388 3.24 16.14 -4.79
N VAL A 389 2.17 16.11 -5.61
CA VAL A 389 1.10 17.12 -5.50
C VAL A 389 0.31 16.84 -4.23
N GLY A 390 -0.31 15.69 -4.15
CA GLY A 390 -0.93 15.08 -2.99
C GLY A 390 -0.69 13.57 -3.02
N THR A 391 -0.83 12.89 -1.89
CA THR A 391 -0.79 11.43 -1.76
C THR A 391 -2.22 10.86 -1.81
N HIS A 392 -2.38 9.55 -1.64
CA HIS A 392 -3.68 8.88 -1.54
C HIS A 392 -4.53 9.34 -0.33
N ASP A 393 -3.91 9.97 0.67
CA ASP A 393 -4.57 10.52 1.87
C ASP A 393 -5.04 11.97 1.68
N ASN A 394 -4.49 12.64 0.68
CA ASN A 394 -4.88 14.00 0.33
C ASN A 394 -6.13 14.01 -0.57
N THR A 395 -6.73 15.16 -0.73
CA THR A 395 -7.73 15.39 -1.77
C THR A 395 -7.08 15.39 -3.16
N THR A 396 -7.83 15.63 -4.21
CA THR A 396 -7.22 15.84 -5.54
C THR A 396 -6.80 17.31 -5.69
N ALA A 397 -5.83 17.57 -6.57
CA ALA A 397 -5.37 18.94 -6.84
C ALA A 397 -6.52 19.88 -7.27
N ALA A 398 -7.53 19.36 -8.00
CA ALA A 398 -8.69 20.15 -8.40
C ALA A 398 -9.62 20.45 -7.23
N ALA A 399 -9.85 19.48 -6.34
CA ALA A 399 -10.68 19.66 -5.15
C ALA A 399 -9.99 20.55 -4.10
N TRP A 400 -8.66 20.45 -3.95
CA TRP A 400 -7.88 21.29 -3.05
C TRP A 400 -8.15 22.79 -3.27
N ARG A 401 -8.34 23.22 -4.53
CA ARG A 401 -8.70 24.61 -4.88
C ARG A 401 -9.95 25.12 -4.13
N SER A 402 -10.90 24.24 -3.86
CA SER A 402 -12.16 24.61 -3.20
C SER A 402 -12.22 24.24 -1.73
N GLU A 403 -11.36 23.33 -1.27
CA GLU A 403 -11.33 22.83 0.11
C GLU A 403 -10.31 23.58 0.98
N ALA A 404 -9.22 24.08 0.39
CA ALA A 404 -8.20 24.85 1.10
C ALA A 404 -8.67 26.26 1.44
N ALA A 405 -8.02 26.89 2.41
CA ALA A 405 -8.29 28.28 2.76
C ALA A 405 -8.02 29.20 1.54
N PRO A 406 -8.86 30.23 1.30
CA PRO A 406 -8.65 31.13 0.16
C PRO A 406 -7.27 31.76 0.09
N GLU A 407 -6.67 32.06 1.23
CA GLU A 407 -5.32 32.63 1.36
C GLU A 407 -4.25 31.64 0.90
N ASP A 408 -4.43 30.35 1.20
CA ASP A 408 -3.51 29.27 0.81
C ASP A 408 -3.60 29.05 -0.72
N VAL A 409 -4.81 29.06 -1.28
CA VAL A 409 -5.04 28.99 -2.73
C VAL A 409 -4.42 30.20 -3.44
N GLN A 410 -4.55 31.41 -2.86
CA GLN A 410 -3.93 32.60 -3.44
C GLN A 410 -2.42 32.50 -3.40
N MET A 411 -1.83 32.06 -2.28
CA MET A 411 -0.38 31.84 -2.16
C MET A 411 0.12 30.84 -3.20
N ALA A 412 -0.58 29.71 -3.37
CA ALA A 412 -0.24 28.73 -4.40
C ALA A 412 -0.33 29.34 -5.81
N THR A 413 -1.39 30.14 -6.06
CA THR A 413 -1.61 30.79 -7.36
C THR A 413 -0.45 31.75 -7.69
N ASP A 414 -0.07 32.60 -6.75
CA ASP A 414 1.01 33.57 -6.94
C ASP A 414 2.37 32.88 -7.08
N TYR A 415 2.64 31.88 -6.23
CA TYR A 415 3.93 31.19 -6.22
C TYR A 415 4.15 30.34 -7.48
N LEU A 416 3.14 29.58 -7.91
CA LEU A 416 3.24 28.67 -9.05
C LEU A 416 2.78 29.31 -10.39
N GLY A 417 2.21 30.50 -10.37
CA GLY A 417 1.62 31.13 -11.54
C GLY A 417 0.42 30.36 -12.09
N LEU A 418 -0.46 29.88 -11.17
CA LEU A 418 -1.60 29.07 -11.58
C LEU A 418 -2.62 29.92 -12.32
N ASN A 419 -3.24 29.33 -13.35
CA ASN A 419 -4.25 30.03 -14.16
C ASN A 419 -5.24 29.03 -14.78
N ASP A 420 -6.41 29.53 -15.17
CA ASP A 420 -7.48 28.69 -15.72
C ASP A 420 -7.21 28.23 -17.17
N ALA A 421 -6.36 28.92 -17.91
CA ALA A 421 -6.03 28.53 -19.29
C ALA A 421 -5.20 27.22 -19.35
N GLU A 422 -4.29 27.04 -18.40
CA GLU A 422 -3.55 25.79 -18.23
C GLU A 422 -4.41 24.72 -17.52
N GLY A 423 -5.25 25.16 -16.59
CA GLY A 423 -5.97 24.37 -15.61
C GLY A 423 -5.23 24.32 -14.27
N PHE A 424 -5.94 24.61 -13.17
CA PHE A 424 -5.34 24.71 -11.83
C PHE A 424 -4.53 23.46 -11.45
N HIS A 425 -5.12 22.26 -11.61
CA HIS A 425 -4.46 20.98 -11.34
C HIS A 425 -3.20 20.77 -12.21
N TRP A 426 -3.23 21.15 -13.49
CA TRP A 426 -2.04 21.07 -14.35
C TRP A 426 -0.93 22.02 -13.90
N GLY A 427 -1.28 23.20 -13.41
CA GLY A 427 -0.32 24.13 -12.83
C GLY A 427 0.33 23.58 -11.56
N MET A 428 -0.44 22.92 -10.68
CA MET A 428 0.10 22.19 -9.50
C MET A 428 1.05 21.07 -9.93
N ILE A 429 0.65 20.25 -10.91
CA ILE A 429 1.50 19.17 -11.46
C ILE A 429 2.80 19.78 -12.04
N ARG A 430 2.69 20.87 -12.80
CA ARG A 430 3.85 21.59 -13.36
C ARG A 430 4.77 22.09 -12.23
N GLY A 431 4.22 22.63 -11.16
CA GLY A 431 4.97 23.08 -9.99
C GLY A 431 5.84 21.97 -9.40
N GLY A 432 5.24 20.81 -9.13
CA GLY A 432 5.97 19.63 -8.62
C GLY A 432 6.96 19.07 -9.64
N MET A 433 6.56 18.94 -10.90
CA MET A 433 7.39 18.42 -11.98
C MET A 433 8.64 19.28 -12.20
N SER A 434 8.53 20.61 -12.04
CA SER A 434 9.63 21.57 -12.20
C SER A 434 10.60 21.60 -11.01
N SER A 435 10.23 21.04 -9.86
CA SER A 435 11.07 21.04 -8.66
C SER A 435 12.40 20.32 -8.88
N VAL A 436 13.35 20.53 -7.97
CA VAL A 436 14.67 19.87 -8.01
C VAL A 436 14.64 18.41 -7.54
N ALA A 437 13.52 17.96 -6.96
CA ALA A 437 13.35 16.59 -6.45
C ALA A 437 13.74 15.55 -7.52
N ASP A 438 14.47 14.52 -7.13
CA ASP A 438 14.86 13.44 -8.04
C ASP A 438 13.62 12.68 -8.55
N LEU A 439 12.65 12.40 -7.70
CA LEU A 439 11.39 11.75 -8.10
C LEU A 439 10.21 12.72 -7.92
N PHE A 440 9.34 12.78 -8.92
CA PHE A 440 8.04 13.42 -8.84
C PHE A 440 6.95 12.38 -9.04
N VAL A 441 5.97 12.32 -8.15
CA VAL A 441 4.80 11.43 -8.26
C VAL A 441 3.54 12.25 -8.04
N THR A 442 2.48 11.94 -8.78
CA THR A 442 1.14 12.46 -8.50
C THR A 442 0.09 11.40 -8.75
N GLN A 443 -1.08 11.59 -8.16
CA GLN A 443 -2.21 10.69 -8.34
C GLN A 443 -2.69 10.73 -9.80
N LEU A 444 -3.18 9.59 -10.32
CA LEU A 444 -3.81 9.59 -11.65
C LEU A 444 -4.99 10.56 -11.72
N GLN A 445 -5.74 10.70 -10.64
CA GLN A 445 -6.88 11.60 -10.50
C GLN A 445 -6.52 13.05 -10.82
N ASP A 446 -5.31 13.49 -10.46
CA ASP A 446 -4.83 14.84 -10.75
C ASP A 446 -4.63 15.04 -12.25
N TYR A 447 -4.05 14.06 -12.96
CA TYR A 447 -3.93 14.12 -14.42
C TYR A 447 -5.30 14.10 -15.12
N LEU A 448 -6.28 13.41 -14.53
CA LEU A 448 -7.64 13.36 -15.05
C LEU A 448 -8.47 14.60 -14.69
N GLY A 449 -7.98 15.48 -13.81
CA GLY A 449 -8.64 16.69 -13.36
C GLY A 449 -9.91 16.42 -12.55
N LEU A 450 -9.94 15.32 -11.79
CA LEU A 450 -11.08 14.95 -10.96
C LEU A 450 -11.17 15.83 -9.72
N GLY A 451 -12.41 16.12 -9.30
CA GLY A 451 -12.71 16.78 -8.04
C GLY A 451 -12.71 15.81 -6.85
N ALA A 452 -13.44 16.17 -5.80
CA ALA A 452 -13.53 15.37 -4.56
C ALA A 452 -14.08 13.96 -4.78
N GLU A 453 -14.83 13.73 -5.86
CA GLU A 453 -15.33 12.40 -6.26
C GLU A 453 -14.21 11.41 -6.56
N GLY A 454 -13.02 11.90 -6.94
CA GLY A 454 -11.81 11.10 -7.19
C GLY A 454 -10.99 10.79 -5.95
N ARG A 455 -11.35 11.33 -4.79
CA ARG A 455 -10.57 11.12 -3.56
C ARG A 455 -10.53 9.65 -3.15
N MET A 456 -9.32 9.15 -2.82
CA MET A 456 -9.10 7.75 -2.46
C MET A 456 -9.40 7.48 -0.99
N ASN A 457 -8.89 8.30 -0.09
CA ASN A 457 -8.99 8.13 1.34
C ASN A 457 -9.21 9.45 2.08
N VAL A 458 -10.00 9.39 3.15
CA VAL A 458 -10.12 10.45 4.16
C VAL A 458 -9.63 9.88 5.48
N PRO A 459 -8.40 10.21 5.91
CA PRO A 459 -7.82 9.69 7.13
C PRO A 459 -8.72 9.87 8.36
N GLY A 460 -8.74 8.87 9.25
CA GLY A 460 -9.56 8.90 10.46
C GLY A 460 -11.06 8.62 10.26
N THR A 461 -11.50 8.26 9.06
CA THR A 461 -12.89 7.88 8.78
C THR A 461 -13.03 6.39 8.46
N LEU A 462 -14.20 5.82 8.78
CA LEU A 462 -14.56 4.44 8.43
C LEU A 462 -15.64 4.46 7.33
N GLY A 463 -15.45 3.61 6.32
CA GLY A 463 -16.37 3.47 5.19
C GLY A 463 -16.21 4.56 4.12
N GLY A 464 -16.59 4.23 2.89
CA GLY A 464 -16.53 5.13 1.74
C GLY A 464 -15.13 5.35 1.15
N ASN A 465 -14.07 4.93 1.85
CA ASN A 465 -12.68 5.01 1.39
C ASN A 465 -12.32 3.83 0.47
N TRP A 466 -11.24 3.97 -0.30
CA TRP A 466 -10.63 2.92 -1.13
C TRP A 466 -11.54 2.41 -2.26
N THR A 467 -12.63 3.10 -2.55
CA THR A 467 -13.66 2.65 -3.51
C THR A 467 -13.48 3.21 -4.90
N TRP A 468 -12.76 4.33 -5.06
CA TRP A 468 -12.65 5.01 -6.34
C TRP A 468 -12.00 4.14 -7.41
N ARG A 469 -12.59 4.19 -8.62
CA ARG A 469 -12.09 3.56 -9.84
C ARG A 469 -12.32 4.50 -11.02
N PHE A 470 -11.55 4.33 -12.09
CA PHE A 470 -11.83 5.04 -13.33
C PHE A 470 -12.40 4.11 -14.40
N PRO A 471 -13.32 4.59 -15.27
CA PRO A 471 -13.89 3.79 -16.32
C PRO A 471 -12.90 3.60 -17.48
N PRO A 472 -13.08 2.56 -18.33
CA PRO A 472 -12.28 2.36 -19.53
C PRO A 472 -12.25 3.60 -20.44
N GLY A 473 -11.16 3.77 -21.20
CA GLY A 473 -11.01 4.84 -22.18
C GLY A 473 -10.54 6.19 -21.65
N ARG A 474 -10.28 6.32 -20.34
CA ARG A 474 -9.75 7.58 -19.75
C ARG A 474 -8.26 7.81 -20.04
N LEU A 475 -7.52 6.76 -20.32
CA LEU A 475 -6.06 6.83 -20.61
C LEU A 475 -5.83 7.04 -22.10
N THR A 476 -6.09 8.27 -22.57
CA THR A 476 -6.03 8.60 -24.01
C THR A 476 -4.60 8.90 -24.47
N GLU A 477 -4.38 8.86 -25.79
CA GLU A 477 -3.10 9.23 -26.41
C GLU A 477 -2.79 10.73 -26.19
N GLU A 478 -3.80 11.60 -26.20
CA GLU A 478 -3.66 13.03 -25.94
C GLU A 478 -3.18 13.29 -24.52
N LEU A 479 -3.74 12.56 -23.54
CA LEU A 479 -3.31 12.64 -22.14
C LEU A 479 -1.87 12.19 -22.00
N ALA A 480 -1.52 11.03 -22.57
CA ALA A 480 -0.16 10.51 -22.56
C ALA A 480 0.83 11.49 -23.19
N ALA A 481 0.49 12.06 -24.35
CA ALA A 481 1.33 13.05 -25.05
C ALA A 481 1.52 14.34 -24.22
N ARG A 482 0.45 14.84 -23.56
CA ARG A 482 0.55 16.03 -22.69
C ARG A 482 1.46 15.77 -21.51
N ILE A 483 1.31 14.64 -20.83
CA ILE A 483 2.17 14.24 -19.71
C ILE A 483 3.62 14.12 -20.20
N ARG A 484 3.87 13.37 -21.28
CA ARG A 484 5.23 13.17 -21.83
C ARG A 484 5.91 14.48 -22.21
N ARG A 485 5.18 15.43 -22.77
CA ARG A 485 5.73 16.77 -23.08
C ARG A 485 6.22 17.47 -21.82
N MET A 486 5.46 17.39 -20.71
CA MET A 486 5.85 17.98 -19.44
C MET A 486 7.06 17.26 -18.83
N VAL A 487 7.08 15.94 -18.86
CA VAL A 487 8.21 15.09 -18.41
C VAL A 487 9.49 15.45 -19.17
N TRP A 488 9.40 15.62 -20.49
CA TRP A 488 10.51 16.05 -21.34
C TRP A 488 10.99 17.47 -20.99
N MET A 489 10.06 18.41 -20.86
CA MET A 489 10.37 19.82 -20.59
C MET A 489 11.17 20.01 -19.30
N TYR A 490 10.87 19.21 -18.27
CA TYR A 490 11.52 19.29 -16.97
C TYR A 490 12.65 18.26 -16.77
N GLY A 491 13.15 17.67 -17.86
CA GLY A 491 14.31 16.79 -17.84
C GLY A 491 14.11 15.53 -17.01
N ARG A 492 12.91 14.94 -17.06
CA ARG A 492 12.56 13.70 -16.34
C ARG A 492 12.39 12.48 -17.26
N LEU A 493 12.55 12.66 -18.58
CA LEU A 493 12.70 11.51 -19.47
C LEU A 493 14.09 10.87 -19.26
N PRO A 494 14.19 9.54 -19.38
CA PRO A 494 15.48 8.88 -19.36
C PRO A 494 16.38 9.50 -20.45
N SER A 495 17.63 9.76 -20.11
CA SER A 495 18.62 10.07 -21.11
C SER A 495 18.64 8.93 -22.12
N ALA A 496 18.39 9.22 -23.40
CA ALA A 496 18.62 8.22 -24.43
C ALA A 496 20.03 7.69 -24.21
N LYS A 497 20.19 6.38 -24.02
CA LYS A 497 21.53 5.78 -24.04
C LYS A 497 22.08 6.11 -25.40
N ILE A 498 23.05 7.06 -25.45
CA ILE A 498 23.84 7.39 -26.62
C ILE A 498 24.68 6.18 -27.00
#